data_b7cde043085c5f2148fcd4423ef2d2c6
#
_entry.id   b7cde043085c5f2148fcd4423ef2d2c6
#
_cell.length_a   1.000
_cell.length_b   1.000
_cell.length_c   1.000
_cell.angle_alpha   90.00
_cell.angle_beta   90.00
_cell.angle_gamma   90.00
#
_symmetry.space_group_name_H-M   'P 1'
#
loop_
_entity.id
_entity.type
_entity.pdbx_description
1 polymer ?
#
loop_
_entity_poly.entity_id
_entity_poly.type
_entity_poly.pdbx_seq_one_letter_code
_entity_poly.pdbx_strand_id
1 'polypeptide(L)'
;AQKPPIPEELLRLLEQDGFTVHRRGKTISISAEGWGNNVRFDRLGDGYTLDDLLAVLSGQKEHTPRKQAVPQAAPPKVNLLVDIQAKLQAGKGAGYARWAKVFNLKQMAQTLNYLSEHGLLDYADLETKTTEETARYHALSDQIKAAEKRMAEIAVLRTHIVNYAKTRDTYVAYRKAGYSKKFRQEHEEEILLHQAAKEAFNELNVKKLPTIKELQTEYAKLLADKKTAYAEYRQARAAMRELLTVKNNVDRVLAMEQTEPQQKEKDHGQR
;
A
#
# COMPACT_ATOMS: atom_id res chain seq x y z
N ALA A 1 25.18 37.36 -8.45
CA ALA A 1 25.03 37.27 -9.90
C ALA A 1 23.61 37.71 -10.24
N GLN A 2 23.45 38.81 -11.01
CA GLN A 2 22.15 39.26 -11.49
C GLN A 2 21.67 38.27 -12.55
N LYS A 3 20.45 37.73 -12.36
CA LYS A 3 19.80 36.92 -13.40
C LYS A 3 19.59 37.79 -14.65
N PRO A 4 19.92 37.30 -15.87
CA PRO A 4 19.71 38.05 -17.07
C PRO A 4 18.21 38.39 -17.26
N PRO A 5 17.90 39.58 -17.82
CA PRO A 5 16.52 39.95 -18.09
C PRO A 5 15.93 39.01 -19.13
N ILE A 6 14.67 38.61 -18.91
CA ILE A 6 13.95 37.74 -19.86
C ILE A 6 13.78 38.51 -21.16
N PRO A 7 14.05 37.89 -22.32
CA PRO A 7 13.75 38.54 -23.60
C PRO A 7 12.26 38.84 -23.68
N GLU A 8 11.90 40.10 -23.81
CA GLU A 8 10.50 40.52 -23.96
C GLU A 8 9.82 39.85 -25.15
N GLU A 9 10.61 39.42 -26.10
CA GLU A 9 10.19 38.68 -27.29
C GLU A 9 9.58 37.31 -26.96
N LEU A 10 10.15 36.56 -26.01
CA LEU A 10 9.56 35.29 -25.54
C LEU A 10 8.18 35.51 -24.93
N LEU A 11 8.02 36.57 -24.15
CA LEU A 11 6.74 36.86 -23.51
C LEU A 11 5.66 37.28 -24.52
N ARG A 12 6.07 38.06 -25.55
CA ARG A 12 5.18 38.41 -26.67
C ARG A 12 4.75 37.22 -27.49
N LEU A 13 5.66 36.27 -27.74
CA LEU A 13 5.31 35.01 -28.43
C LEU A 13 4.27 34.20 -27.63
N LEU A 14 4.44 34.06 -26.31
CA LEU A 14 3.49 33.41 -25.46
C LEU A 14 2.11 34.07 -25.45
N GLU A 15 2.08 35.41 -25.46
CA GLU A 15 0.82 36.17 -25.56
C GLU A 15 0.16 36.00 -26.93
N GLN A 16 0.94 35.89 -28.02
CA GLN A 16 0.43 35.59 -29.37
C GLN A 16 -0.13 34.19 -29.47
N ASP A 17 0.44 33.22 -28.72
CA ASP A 17 -0.05 31.84 -28.64
C ASP A 17 -1.26 31.66 -27.69
N GLY A 18 -1.80 32.78 -27.15
CA GLY A 18 -3.03 32.75 -26.34
C GLY A 18 -2.79 32.57 -24.83
N PHE A 19 -1.55 32.70 -24.37
CA PHE A 19 -1.28 32.66 -22.94
C PHE A 19 -1.32 34.07 -22.34
N THR A 20 -1.86 34.18 -21.14
CA THR A 20 -1.75 35.42 -20.34
C THR A 20 -0.52 35.37 -19.46
N VAL A 21 0.37 36.33 -19.59
CA VAL A 21 1.62 36.43 -18.82
C VAL A 21 1.41 37.26 -17.58
N HIS A 22 1.73 36.75 -16.42
CA HIS A 22 1.65 37.44 -15.14
C HIS A 22 3.05 37.60 -14.54
N ARG A 23 3.42 38.86 -14.24
CA ARG A 23 4.69 39.21 -13.58
C ARG A 23 4.43 39.63 -12.14
N ARG A 24 5.11 39.01 -11.19
CA ARG A 24 5.09 39.40 -9.77
C ARG A 24 6.52 39.44 -9.23
N GLY A 25 7.12 40.62 -9.24
CA GLY A 25 8.54 40.78 -8.89
C GLY A 25 9.45 40.00 -9.85
N LYS A 26 10.22 39.06 -9.33
CA LYS A 26 11.13 38.19 -10.11
C LYS A 26 10.46 36.91 -10.64
N THR A 27 9.19 36.68 -10.31
CA THR A 27 8.47 35.46 -10.69
C THR A 27 7.57 35.72 -11.88
N ILE A 28 7.66 34.86 -12.90
CA ILE A 28 6.79 34.87 -14.07
C ILE A 28 5.93 33.61 -14.04
N SER A 29 4.66 33.80 -14.30
CA SER A 29 3.69 32.71 -14.47
C SER A 29 2.83 32.98 -15.70
N ILE A 30 2.33 31.89 -16.28
CA ILE A 30 1.44 31.92 -17.42
C ILE A 30 0.10 31.27 -17.06
N SER A 31 -0.96 31.74 -17.70
CA SER A 31 -2.26 31.11 -17.66
C SER A 31 -2.84 31.05 -19.08
N ALA A 32 -3.76 30.11 -19.31
CA ALA A 32 -4.53 30.00 -20.55
C ALA A 32 -6.02 29.85 -20.22
N GLU A 33 -6.86 30.11 -21.18
CA GLU A 33 -8.31 29.92 -21.05
C GLU A 33 -8.63 28.49 -20.65
N GLY A 34 -9.44 28.28 -19.62
CA GLY A 34 -9.76 26.96 -19.07
C GLY A 34 -8.78 26.43 -18.02
N TRP A 35 -7.68 27.11 -17.71
CA TRP A 35 -6.77 26.74 -16.64
C TRP A 35 -7.28 27.23 -15.28
N GLY A 36 -7.37 26.34 -14.29
CA GLY A 36 -7.82 26.71 -12.94
C GLY A 36 -6.80 27.55 -12.13
N ASN A 37 -5.51 27.49 -12.49
CA ASN A 37 -4.43 28.19 -11.79
C ASN A 37 -3.31 28.64 -12.72
N ASN A 38 -2.61 29.72 -12.34
CA ASN A 38 -1.42 30.17 -13.05
C ASN A 38 -0.25 29.19 -12.80
N VAL A 39 0.47 28.85 -13.86
CA VAL A 39 1.65 27.96 -13.81
C VAL A 39 2.93 28.80 -13.84
N ARG A 40 3.81 28.61 -12.86
CA ARG A 40 5.11 29.28 -12.79
C ARG A 40 6.14 28.54 -13.66
N PHE A 41 7.03 29.27 -14.32
CA PHE A 41 8.14 28.68 -15.09
C PHE A 41 9.00 27.72 -14.24
N ASP A 42 9.26 28.05 -12.98
CA ASP A 42 10.04 27.23 -12.05
C ASP A 42 9.39 25.84 -11.77
N ARG A 43 8.10 25.67 -12.09
CA ARG A 43 7.34 24.43 -11.89
C ARG A 43 7.07 23.64 -13.18
N LEU A 44 7.53 24.12 -14.32
CA LEU A 44 7.39 23.40 -15.59
C LEU A 44 8.31 22.16 -15.68
N GLY A 45 9.28 22.07 -14.77
CA GLY A 45 10.24 20.96 -14.69
C GLY A 45 11.56 21.24 -15.42
N ASP A 46 12.48 20.27 -15.32
CA ASP A 46 13.81 20.37 -15.90
C ASP A 46 13.74 20.55 -17.42
N GLY A 47 14.51 21.51 -17.95
CA GLY A 47 14.51 21.87 -19.36
C GLY A 47 13.50 22.95 -19.76
N TYR A 48 12.58 23.33 -18.85
CA TYR A 48 11.59 24.39 -19.07
C TYR A 48 11.64 25.51 -18.01
N THR A 49 12.64 25.48 -17.17
CA THR A 49 12.86 26.61 -16.25
C THR A 49 13.23 27.85 -17.05
N LEU A 50 13.05 29.04 -16.45
CA LEU A 50 13.40 30.28 -17.11
C LEU A 50 14.87 30.29 -17.56
N ASP A 51 15.77 29.78 -16.73
CA ASP A 51 17.20 29.72 -17.03
C ASP A 51 17.49 28.73 -18.20
N ASP A 52 16.76 27.60 -18.28
CA ASP A 52 16.83 26.68 -19.42
C ASP A 52 16.34 27.34 -20.72
N LEU A 53 15.22 28.04 -20.68
CA LEU A 53 14.67 28.72 -21.84
C LEU A 53 15.62 29.80 -22.35
N LEU A 54 16.24 30.58 -21.46
CA LEU A 54 17.24 31.57 -21.81
C LEU A 54 18.50 30.92 -22.42
N ALA A 55 18.94 29.78 -21.88
CA ALA A 55 20.10 29.08 -22.44
C ALA A 55 19.82 28.53 -23.85
N VAL A 56 18.59 28.08 -24.12
CA VAL A 56 18.17 27.64 -25.46
C VAL A 56 18.08 28.83 -26.43
N LEU A 57 17.45 29.91 -26.02
CA LEU A 57 17.31 31.11 -26.85
C LEU A 57 18.66 31.80 -27.17
N SER A 58 19.63 31.68 -26.26
CA SER A 58 21.00 32.18 -26.48
C SER A 58 21.88 31.20 -27.27
N GLY A 59 21.38 30.06 -27.69
CA GLY A 59 22.13 29.02 -28.40
C GLY A 59 23.15 28.27 -27.55
N GLN A 60 23.12 28.46 -26.22
CA GLN A 60 24.04 27.77 -25.29
C GLN A 60 23.60 26.34 -24.94
N LYS A 61 22.33 26.00 -25.21
CA LYS A 61 21.76 24.67 -24.93
C LYS A 61 20.79 24.29 -26.04
N GLU A 62 20.88 23.05 -26.53
CA GLU A 62 19.85 22.48 -27.41
C GLU A 62 18.59 22.13 -26.60
N HIS A 63 17.43 22.49 -27.14
CA HIS A 63 16.17 22.12 -26.51
C HIS A 63 15.87 20.63 -26.77
N THR A 64 15.91 19.83 -25.75
CA THR A 64 15.40 18.46 -25.76
C THR A 64 13.95 18.47 -25.25
N PRO A 65 12.94 18.36 -26.14
CA PRO A 65 11.55 18.31 -25.71
C PRO A 65 11.38 17.13 -24.76
N ARG A 66 10.79 17.41 -23.60
CA ARG A 66 10.41 16.34 -22.67
C ARG A 66 9.52 15.38 -23.47
N LYS A 67 10.00 14.14 -23.69
CA LYS A 67 9.12 13.07 -24.16
C LYS A 67 7.95 13.03 -23.18
N GLN A 68 6.77 13.50 -23.62
CA GLN A 68 5.56 13.25 -22.88
C GLN A 68 5.54 11.75 -22.68
N ALA A 69 5.80 11.30 -21.45
CA ALA A 69 5.45 9.95 -21.09
C ALA A 69 3.94 9.90 -21.35
N VAL A 70 3.56 9.31 -22.46
CA VAL A 70 2.16 8.92 -22.68
C VAL A 70 1.85 8.15 -21.41
N PRO A 71 0.89 8.62 -20.57
CA PRO A 71 0.52 7.85 -19.40
C PRO A 71 0.15 6.49 -19.97
N GLN A 72 1.00 5.48 -19.76
CA GLN A 72 0.57 4.11 -19.96
C GLN A 72 -0.63 3.99 -19.05
N ALA A 73 -1.82 4.03 -19.65
CA ALA A 73 -3.05 3.84 -18.93
C ALA A 73 -2.84 2.54 -18.17
N ALA A 74 -2.82 2.64 -16.84
CA ALA A 74 -2.76 1.44 -16.01
C ALA A 74 -3.84 0.49 -16.55
N PRO A 75 -3.53 -0.81 -16.73
CA PRO A 75 -4.47 -1.75 -17.30
C PRO A 75 -5.82 -1.57 -16.60
N PRO A 76 -6.92 -1.53 -17.35
CA PRO A 76 -8.23 -1.19 -16.82
C PRO A 76 -8.58 -2.18 -15.72
N LYS A 77 -8.71 -1.67 -14.50
CA LYS A 77 -8.96 -2.47 -13.32
C LYS A 77 -10.30 -3.18 -13.40
N VAL A 78 -10.31 -4.49 -13.26
CA VAL A 78 -11.54 -5.28 -13.19
C VAL A 78 -12.29 -4.95 -11.88
N ASN A 79 -13.58 -4.64 -12.00
CA ASN A 79 -14.45 -4.41 -10.85
C ASN A 79 -15.57 -5.45 -10.80
N LEU A 80 -16.18 -5.62 -9.62
CA LEU A 80 -17.32 -6.53 -9.46
C LEU A 80 -18.53 -6.11 -10.29
N LEU A 81 -19.22 -7.09 -10.86
CA LEU A 81 -20.50 -6.88 -11.51
C LEU A 81 -21.54 -6.36 -10.50
N VAL A 82 -22.36 -5.43 -10.96
CA VAL A 82 -23.46 -4.88 -10.15
C VAL A 82 -24.65 -5.81 -10.23
N ASP A 83 -25.20 -6.18 -9.08
CA ASP A 83 -26.51 -6.83 -9.01
C ASP A 83 -27.62 -5.79 -9.23
N ILE A 84 -28.15 -5.77 -10.45
CA ILE A 84 -29.15 -4.79 -10.90
C ILE A 84 -30.46 -5.02 -10.17
N GLN A 85 -30.88 -6.26 -9.97
CA GLN A 85 -32.16 -6.58 -9.31
C GLN A 85 -32.15 -6.17 -7.85
N ALA A 86 -31.12 -6.52 -7.11
CA ALA A 86 -30.98 -6.09 -5.72
C ALA A 86 -30.94 -4.55 -5.58
N LYS A 87 -30.32 -3.86 -6.54
CA LYS A 87 -30.29 -2.38 -6.51
C LYS A 87 -31.62 -1.73 -6.86
N LEU A 88 -32.41 -2.32 -7.76
CA LEU A 88 -33.77 -1.87 -8.05
C LEU A 88 -34.70 -2.07 -6.86
N GLN A 89 -34.63 -3.24 -6.20
CA GLN A 89 -35.37 -3.50 -4.96
C GLN A 89 -34.98 -2.53 -3.83
N ALA A 90 -33.72 -2.09 -3.80
CA ALA A 90 -33.22 -1.06 -2.88
C ALA A 90 -33.60 0.39 -3.30
N GLY A 91 -34.54 0.58 -4.25
CA GLY A 91 -35.09 1.87 -4.65
C GLY A 91 -34.28 2.64 -5.70
N LYS A 92 -33.30 2.02 -6.39
CA LYS A 92 -32.62 2.66 -7.52
C LYS A 92 -33.51 2.69 -8.76
N GLY A 93 -33.55 3.84 -9.43
CA GLY A 93 -34.44 4.04 -10.59
C GLY A 93 -33.95 3.41 -11.90
N ALA A 94 -34.76 3.46 -12.94
CA ALA A 94 -34.49 2.90 -14.28
C ALA A 94 -33.24 3.48 -14.95
N GLY A 95 -32.89 4.74 -14.66
CA GLY A 95 -31.62 5.35 -15.13
C GLY A 95 -30.39 4.63 -14.59
N TYR A 96 -30.41 4.26 -13.31
CA TYR A 96 -29.36 3.46 -12.69
C TYR A 96 -29.25 2.06 -13.34
N ALA A 97 -30.39 1.41 -13.58
CA ALA A 97 -30.40 0.10 -14.22
C ALA A 97 -29.75 0.11 -15.62
N ARG A 98 -30.05 1.14 -16.44
CA ARG A 98 -29.44 1.32 -17.76
C ARG A 98 -27.92 1.52 -17.65
N TRP A 99 -27.46 2.38 -16.75
CA TRP A 99 -26.05 2.57 -16.50
C TRP A 99 -25.37 1.27 -16.05
N ALA A 100 -25.97 0.54 -15.09
CA ALA A 100 -25.43 -0.69 -14.55
C ALA A 100 -25.30 -1.81 -15.59
N LYS A 101 -26.22 -1.89 -16.57
CA LYS A 101 -26.10 -2.83 -17.71
C LYS A 101 -24.84 -2.55 -18.53
N VAL A 102 -24.60 -1.28 -18.89
CA VAL A 102 -23.41 -0.86 -19.66
C VAL A 102 -22.14 -1.08 -18.84
N PHE A 103 -22.19 -0.76 -17.55
CA PHE A 103 -21.08 -1.01 -16.64
C PHE A 103 -20.73 -2.50 -16.56
N ASN A 104 -21.73 -3.37 -16.34
CA ASN A 104 -21.53 -4.82 -16.26
C ASN A 104 -20.94 -5.37 -17.55
N LEU A 105 -21.44 -4.93 -18.72
CA LEU A 105 -20.89 -5.35 -20.00
C LEU A 105 -19.40 -5.02 -20.15
N LYS A 106 -18.98 -3.82 -19.72
CA LYS A 106 -17.56 -3.44 -19.70
C LYS A 106 -16.76 -4.31 -18.74
N GLN A 107 -17.28 -4.59 -17.55
CA GLN A 107 -16.59 -5.43 -16.56
C GLN A 107 -16.49 -6.89 -17.03
N MET A 108 -17.49 -7.41 -17.71
CA MET A 108 -17.43 -8.76 -18.32
C MET A 108 -16.33 -8.84 -19.39
N ALA A 109 -16.24 -7.83 -20.27
CA ALA A 109 -15.18 -7.75 -21.27
C ALA A 109 -13.77 -7.66 -20.61
N GLN A 110 -13.64 -6.86 -19.57
CA GLN A 110 -12.37 -6.75 -18.82
C GLN A 110 -12.02 -8.06 -18.09
N THR A 111 -13.02 -8.75 -17.54
CA THR A 111 -12.84 -10.07 -16.92
C THR A 111 -12.33 -11.08 -17.95
N LEU A 112 -12.95 -11.14 -19.14
CA LEU A 112 -12.53 -12.05 -20.20
C LEU A 112 -11.11 -11.74 -20.69
N ASN A 113 -10.78 -10.46 -20.89
CA ASN A 113 -9.42 -10.07 -21.27
C ASN A 113 -8.40 -10.51 -20.23
N TYR A 114 -8.68 -10.28 -18.94
CA TYR A 114 -7.82 -10.73 -17.84
C TYR A 114 -7.60 -12.25 -17.88
N LEU A 115 -8.67 -13.03 -18.02
CA LEU A 115 -8.59 -14.48 -18.11
C LEU A 115 -7.73 -14.94 -19.29
N SER A 116 -7.91 -14.30 -20.45
CA SER A 116 -7.14 -14.60 -21.66
C SER A 116 -5.67 -14.25 -21.51
N GLU A 117 -5.36 -13.06 -20.99
CA GLU A 117 -3.98 -12.59 -20.76
C GLU A 117 -3.20 -13.45 -19.78
N HIS A 118 -3.90 -14.04 -18.79
CA HIS A 118 -3.30 -14.87 -17.74
C HIS A 118 -3.43 -16.38 -18.02
N GLY A 119 -4.03 -16.78 -19.12
CA GLY A 119 -4.24 -18.19 -19.45
C GLY A 119 -5.22 -18.92 -18.53
N LEU A 120 -6.18 -18.20 -17.93
CA LEU A 120 -7.13 -18.70 -16.93
C LEU A 120 -8.55 -18.85 -17.49
N LEU A 121 -8.67 -19.24 -18.76
CA LEU A 121 -9.98 -19.45 -19.42
C LEU A 121 -10.70 -20.69 -18.90
N ASP A 122 -9.96 -21.68 -18.40
CA ASP A 122 -10.55 -22.82 -17.71
C ASP A 122 -10.90 -22.46 -16.26
N TYR A 123 -12.11 -22.82 -15.83
CA TYR A 123 -12.60 -22.48 -14.50
C TYR A 123 -11.80 -23.18 -13.38
N ALA A 124 -11.37 -24.42 -13.61
CA ALA A 124 -10.58 -25.16 -12.62
C ALA A 124 -9.19 -24.51 -12.42
N ASP A 125 -8.57 -24.00 -13.50
CA ASP A 125 -7.32 -23.25 -13.43
C ASP A 125 -7.49 -21.93 -12.67
N LEU A 126 -8.59 -21.19 -12.94
CA LEU A 126 -8.92 -19.97 -12.21
C LEU A 126 -9.12 -20.23 -10.70
N GLU A 127 -9.83 -21.32 -10.35
CA GLU A 127 -10.06 -21.70 -8.97
C GLU A 127 -8.76 -22.07 -8.26
N THR A 128 -7.94 -22.90 -8.91
CA THR A 128 -6.62 -23.30 -8.41
C THR A 128 -5.74 -22.08 -8.18
N LYS A 129 -5.63 -21.20 -9.18
CA LYS A 129 -4.81 -19.98 -9.08
C LYS A 129 -5.30 -19.02 -7.99
N THR A 130 -6.60 -18.88 -7.85
CA THR A 130 -7.20 -18.04 -6.79
C THR A 130 -6.89 -18.61 -5.40
N THR A 131 -6.94 -19.93 -5.25
CA THR A 131 -6.61 -20.63 -4.00
C THR A 131 -5.13 -20.47 -3.64
N GLU A 132 -4.24 -20.66 -4.61
CA GLU A 132 -2.79 -20.50 -4.43
C GLU A 132 -2.42 -19.08 -3.98
N GLU A 133 -2.91 -18.04 -4.67
CA GLU A 133 -2.60 -16.64 -4.32
C GLU A 133 -3.23 -16.24 -2.98
N THR A 134 -4.38 -16.79 -2.64
CA THR A 134 -5.00 -16.61 -1.32
C THR A 134 -4.17 -17.25 -0.22
N ALA A 135 -3.70 -18.48 -0.42
CA ALA A 135 -2.82 -19.17 0.52
C ALA A 135 -1.48 -18.42 0.67
N ARG A 136 -0.89 -17.95 -0.42
CA ARG A 136 0.33 -17.14 -0.40
C ARG A 136 0.15 -15.84 0.40
N TYR A 137 -0.95 -15.14 0.20
CA TYR A 137 -1.28 -13.94 0.97
C TYR A 137 -1.37 -14.23 2.48
N HIS A 138 -2.06 -15.33 2.87
CA HIS A 138 -2.19 -15.72 4.28
C HIS A 138 -0.84 -16.11 4.87
N ALA A 139 -0.03 -16.90 4.16
CA ALA A 139 1.29 -17.30 4.63
C ALA A 139 2.20 -16.10 4.91
N LEU A 140 2.24 -15.11 4.00
CA LEU A 140 3.00 -13.87 4.18
C LEU A 140 2.45 -13.02 5.35
N SER A 141 1.13 -12.95 5.52
CA SER A 141 0.50 -12.28 6.65
C SER A 141 0.92 -12.89 7.98
N ASP A 142 0.91 -14.22 8.06
CA ASP A 142 1.25 -14.94 9.29
C ASP A 142 2.76 -14.84 9.59
N GLN A 143 3.61 -14.89 8.55
CA GLN A 143 5.04 -14.63 8.69
C GLN A 143 5.32 -13.24 9.28
N ILE A 144 4.64 -12.21 8.79
CA ILE A 144 4.79 -10.83 9.30
C ILE A 144 4.35 -10.76 10.76
N LYS A 145 3.19 -11.33 11.11
CA LYS A 145 2.69 -11.36 12.49
C LYS A 145 3.61 -12.10 13.43
N ALA A 146 4.16 -13.24 12.99
CA ALA A 146 5.12 -14.01 13.77
C ALA A 146 6.41 -13.22 14.03
N ALA A 147 6.93 -12.54 13.01
CA ALA A 147 8.09 -11.66 13.16
C ALA A 147 7.80 -10.50 14.13
N GLU A 148 6.64 -9.83 14.02
CA GLU A 148 6.23 -8.75 14.92
C GLU A 148 6.11 -9.22 16.37
N LYS A 149 5.48 -10.37 16.59
CA LYS A 149 5.37 -10.98 17.92
C LYS A 149 6.75 -11.25 18.51
N ARG A 150 7.64 -11.86 17.73
CA ARG A 150 9.00 -12.17 18.19
C ARG A 150 9.83 -10.92 18.47
N MET A 151 9.70 -9.88 17.67
CA MET A 151 10.34 -8.59 17.91
C MET A 151 9.86 -7.93 19.21
N ALA A 152 8.56 -8.03 19.52
CA ALA A 152 8.01 -7.56 20.79
C ALA A 152 8.57 -8.35 21.98
N GLU A 153 8.63 -9.68 21.89
CA GLU A 153 9.24 -10.55 22.91
C GLU A 153 10.70 -10.18 23.16
N ILE A 154 11.48 -9.94 22.09
CA ILE A 154 12.88 -9.50 22.18
C ILE A 154 12.99 -8.16 22.92
N ALA A 155 12.10 -7.21 22.66
CA ALA A 155 12.11 -5.91 23.32
C ALA A 155 11.87 -6.05 24.83
N VAL A 156 10.87 -6.85 25.22
CA VAL A 156 10.57 -7.16 26.63
C VAL A 156 11.75 -7.88 27.28
N LEU A 157 12.26 -8.93 26.64
CA LEU A 157 13.38 -9.72 27.17
C LEU A 157 14.64 -8.87 27.39
N ARG A 158 14.96 -7.97 26.46
CA ARG A 158 16.09 -7.04 26.62
C ARG A 158 15.92 -6.16 27.86
N THR A 159 14.74 -5.63 28.11
CA THR A 159 14.46 -4.82 29.31
C THR A 159 14.67 -5.62 30.57
N HIS A 160 14.14 -6.85 30.61
CA HIS A 160 14.32 -7.71 31.79
C HIS A 160 15.77 -8.17 32.00
N ILE A 161 16.53 -8.44 30.92
CA ILE A 161 17.97 -8.77 31.06
C ILE A 161 18.75 -7.59 31.65
N VAL A 162 18.48 -6.36 31.20
CA VAL A 162 19.13 -5.16 31.75
C VAL A 162 18.76 -4.96 33.23
N ASN A 163 17.48 -5.08 33.58
CA ASN A 163 17.02 -4.94 34.96
C ASN A 163 17.61 -6.02 35.83
N TYR A 164 17.64 -7.28 35.40
CA TYR A 164 18.24 -8.38 36.10
C TYR A 164 19.73 -8.14 36.39
N ALA A 165 20.48 -7.67 35.37
CA ALA A 165 21.91 -7.38 35.54
C ALA A 165 22.16 -6.25 36.55
N LYS A 166 21.36 -5.16 36.46
CA LYS A 166 21.49 -4.01 37.37
C LYS A 166 21.14 -4.34 38.81
N THR A 167 20.15 -5.20 39.05
CA THR A 167 19.63 -5.50 40.38
C THR A 167 20.21 -6.77 41.00
N ARG A 168 21.10 -7.45 40.27
CA ARG A 168 21.68 -8.74 40.69
C ARG A 168 22.37 -8.64 42.03
N ASP A 169 23.24 -7.66 42.22
CA ASP A 169 24.07 -7.52 43.43
C ASP A 169 23.21 -7.20 44.64
N THR A 170 22.22 -6.30 44.49
CA THR A 170 21.23 -6.00 45.53
C THR A 170 20.42 -7.23 45.91
N TYR A 171 19.99 -8.03 44.94
CA TYR A 171 19.24 -9.24 45.25
C TYR A 171 20.09 -10.33 45.91
N VAL A 172 21.37 -10.45 45.54
CA VAL A 172 22.31 -11.36 46.21
C VAL A 172 22.55 -10.92 47.65
N ALA A 173 22.68 -9.62 47.91
CA ALA A 173 22.80 -9.07 49.28
C ALA A 173 21.54 -9.34 50.10
N TYR A 174 20.34 -9.13 49.51
CA TYR A 174 19.06 -9.46 50.16
C TYR A 174 18.95 -10.92 50.56
N ARG A 175 19.36 -11.83 49.67
CA ARG A 175 19.41 -13.28 50.01
C ARG A 175 20.40 -13.61 51.12
N LYS A 176 21.59 -12.98 51.09
CA LYS A 176 22.62 -13.15 52.14
C LYS A 176 22.15 -12.60 53.50
N ALA A 177 21.33 -11.55 53.50
CA ALA A 177 20.71 -10.99 54.68
C ALA A 177 19.49 -11.82 55.19
N GLY A 178 19.32 -13.05 54.73
CA GLY A 178 18.23 -13.93 55.14
C GLY A 178 16.84 -13.38 54.82
N TYR A 179 16.69 -12.65 53.70
CA TYR A 179 15.44 -12.02 53.29
C TYR A 179 14.88 -11.00 54.31
N SER A 180 15.81 -10.24 54.99
CA SER A 180 15.46 -9.25 56.00
C SER A 180 14.39 -8.27 55.52
N LYS A 181 13.35 -8.05 56.34
CA LYS A 181 12.27 -7.09 56.05
C LYS A 181 12.82 -5.65 55.95
N LYS A 182 13.79 -5.28 56.80
CA LYS A 182 14.41 -3.96 56.78
C LYS A 182 15.16 -3.74 55.47
N PHE A 183 16.01 -4.69 55.08
CA PHE A 183 16.71 -4.61 53.77
C PHE A 183 15.77 -4.52 52.60
N ARG A 184 14.63 -5.27 52.62
CA ARG A 184 13.63 -5.21 51.60
C ARG A 184 12.97 -3.83 51.49
N GLN A 185 12.68 -3.17 52.61
CA GLN A 185 12.10 -1.83 52.63
C GLN A 185 13.05 -0.77 52.04
N GLU A 186 14.36 -0.93 52.33
CA GLU A 186 15.40 -0.02 51.84
C GLU A 186 15.67 -0.18 50.30
N HIS A 187 15.43 -1.37 49.74
CA HIS A 187 15.76 -1.75 48.36
C HIS A 187 14.56 -2.38 47.64
N GLU A 188 13.36 -1.94 47.94
CA GLU A 188 12.12 -2.56 47.48
C GLU A 188 12.00 -2.56 45.93
N GLU A 189 12.29 -1.42 45.30
CA GLU A 189 12.22 -1.27 43.84
C GLU A 189 13.16 -2.23 43.12
N GLU A 190 14.42 -2.31 43.55
CA GLU A 190 15.44 -3.18 42.92
C GLU A 190 15.08 -4.67 43.08
N ILE A 191 14.56 -5.03 44.26
CA ILE A 191 14.14 -6.42 44.54
C ILE A 191 12.94 -6.80 43.70
N LEU A 192 11.93 -5.92 43.57
CA LEU A 192 10.78 -6.14 42.73
C LEU A 192 11.15 -6.24 41.24
N LEU A 193 12.01 -5.35 40.75
CA LEU A 193 12.52 -5.42 39.36
C LEU A 193 13.28 -6.73 39.10
N HIS A 194 14.06 -7.21 40.06
CA HIS A 194 14.75 -8.49 39.92
C HIS A 194 13.78 -9.67 39.85
N GLN A 195 12.77 -9.67 40.71
CA GLN A 195 11.75 -10.71 40.75
C GLN A 195 10.92 -10.72 39.46
N ALA A 196 10.47 -9.56 38.99
CA ALA A 196 9.74 -9.41 37.74
C ALA A 196 10.56 -9.88 36.52
N ALA A 197 11.88 -9.60 36.52
CA ALA A 197 12.75 -10.12 35.47
C ALA A 197 12.83 -11.66 35.48
N LYS A 198 12.95 -12.28 36.66
CA LYS A 198 12.94 -13.75 36.77
C LYS A 198 11.63 -14.38 36.35
N GLU A 199 10.51 -13.75 36.68
CA GLU A 199 9.16 -14.19 36.31
C GLU A 199 8.98 -14.14 34.78
N ALA A 200 9.36 -13.04 34.16
CA ALA A 200 9.34 -12.90 32.70
C ALA A 200 10.22 -13.94 31.97
N PHE A 201 11.40 -14.29 32.55
CA PHE A 201 12.23 -15.35 31.98
C PHE A 201 11.54 -16.73 32.05
N ASN A 202 10.81 -17.00 33.12
CA ASN A 202 10.04 -18.23 33.29
C ASN A 202 8.86 -18.29 32.31
N GLU A 203 8.10 -17.19 32.18
CA GLU A 203 6.97 -17.09 31.24
C GLU A 203 7.40 -17.27 29.78
N LEU A 204 8.55 -16.67 29.40
CA LEU A 204 9.11 -16.81 28.06
C LEU A 204 9.85 -18.15 27.83
N ASN A 205 9.86 -19.06 28.84
CA ASN A 205 10.53 -20.37 28.77
C ASN A 205 12.03 -20.28 28.42
N VAL A 206 12.71 -19.24 28.88
CA VAL A 206 14.12 -18.98 28.56
C VAL A 206 15.01 -19.85 29.45
N LYS A 207 15.46 -20.99 28.91
CA LYS A 207 16.38 -21.90 29.64
C LYS A 207 17.80 -21.33 29.84
N LYS A 208 18.27 -20.52 28.90
CA LYS A 208 19.56 -19.83 28.92
C LYS A 208 19.35 -18.39 28.46
N LEU A 209 19.78 -17.44 29.29
CA LEU A 209 19.66 -16.02 28.95
C LEU A 209 20.55 -15.70 27.74
N PRO A 210 19.99 -15.21 26.64
CA PRO A 210 20.76 -14.73 25.51
C PRO A 210 21.46 -13.43 25.85
N THR A 211 22.53 -13.14 25.15
CA THR A 211 23.22 -11.86 25.30
C THR A 211 22.43 -10.75 24.57
N ILE A 212 22.60 -9.52 25.03
CA ILE A 212 22.01 -8.33 24.38
C ILE A 212 22.41 -8.27 22.89
N LYS A 213 23.66 -8.66 22.56
CA LYS A 213 24.17 -8.66 21.19
C LYS A 213 23.45 -9.69 20.31
N GLU A 214 23.23 -10.90 20.84
CA GLU A 214 22.46 -11.94 20.11
C GLU A 214 21.03 -11.47 19.83
N LEU A 215 20.36 -10.87 20.83
CA LEU A 215 19.01 -10.31 20.65
C LEU A 215 18.98 -9.15 19.64
N GLN A 216 20.00 -8.31 19.61
CA GLN A 216 20.11 -7.24 18.61
C GLN A 216 20.27 -7.80 17.20
N THR A 217 21.10 -8.84 17.04
CA THR A 217 21.30 -9.50 15.75
C THR A 217 20.03 -10.19 15.27
N GLU A 218 19.33 -10.92 16.17
CA GLU A 218 18.04 -11.55 15.87
C GLU A 218 16.99 -10.52 15.45
N TYR A 219 16.89 -9.42 16.21
CA TYR A 219 15.95 -8.32 15.91
C TYR A 219 16.24 -7.69 14.55
N ALA A 220 17.50 -7.42 14.23
CA ALA A 220 17.88 -6.85 12.94
C ALA A 220 17.53 -7.77 11.77
N LYS A 221 17.74 -9.09 11.94
CA LYS A 221 17.34 -10.10 10.95
C LYS A 221 15.83 -10.11 10.76
N LEU A 222 15.06 -10.22 11.85
CA LEU A 222 13.60 -10.21 11.80
C LEU A 222 13.04 -8.94 11.14
N LEU A 223 13.67 -7.79 11.37
CA LEU A 223 13.28 -6.54 10.74
C LEU A 223 13.54 -6.55 9.24
N ALA A 224 14.67 -7.11 8.79
CA ALA A 224 14.99 -7.26 7.38
C ALA A 224 14.02 -8.23 6.70
N ASP A 225 13.81 -9.41 7.29
CA ASP A 225 12.88 -10.43 6.79
C ASP A 225 11.44 -9.89 6.70
N LYS A 226 11.00 -9.14 7.73
CA LYS A 226 9.69 -8.46 7.72
C LYS A 226 9.56 -7.46 6.58
N LYS A 227 10.59 -6.66 6.29
CA LYS A 227 10.55 -5.69 5.19
C LYS A 227 10.38 -6.39 3.84
N THR A 228 11.10 -7.48 3.61
CA THR A 228 10.98 -8.29 2.39
C THR A 228 9.60 -8.91 2.29
N ALA A 229 9.15 -9.59 3.35
CA ALA A 229 7.83 -10.20 3.41
C ALA A 229 6.70 -9.18 3.21
N TYR A 230 6.85 -7.95 3.71
CA TYR A 230 5.85 -6.90 3.53
C TYR A 230 5.75 -6.39 2.09
N ALA A 231 6.87 -6.34 1.36
CA ALA A 231 6.86 -6.00 -0.06
C ALA A 231 6.11 -7.06 -0.88
N GLU A 232 6.39 -8.33 -0.62
CA GLU A 232 5.71 -9.47 -1.26
C GLU A 232 4.22 -9.55 -0.86
N TYR A 233 3.90 -9.30 0.41
CA TYR A 233 2.52 -9.26 0.93
C TYR A 233 1.67 -8.23 0.16
N ARG A 234 2.22 -7.05 -0.13
CA ARG A 234 1.49 -6.03 -0.91
C ARG A 234 1.15 -6.52 -2.31
N GLN A 235 2.08 -7.21 -2.96
CA GLN A 235 1.89 -7.78 -4.30
C GLN A 235 0.87 -8.94 -4.25
N ALA A 236 1.06 -9.89 -3.34
CA ALA A 236 0.15 -11.02 -3.15
C ALA A 236 -1.28 -10.56 -2.81
N ARG A 237 -1.42 -9.53 -1.96
CA ARG A 237 -2.73 -8.93 -1.65
C ARG A 237 -3.41 -8.33 -2.88
N ALA A 238 -2.65 -7.66 -3.74
CA ALA A 238 -3.21 -7.07 -4.96
C ALA A 238 -3.66 -8.17 -5.93
N ALA A 239 -2.80 -9.16 -6.19
CA ALA A 239 -3.10 -10.30 -7.05
C ALA A 239 -4.31 -11.12 -6.55
N MET A 240 -4.33 -11.47 -5.27
CA MET A 240 -5.46 -12.18 -4.64
C MET A 240 -6.78 -11.41 -4.82
N ARG A 241 -6.78 -10.09 -4.56
CA ARG A 241 -8.01 -9.27 -4.68
C ARG A 241 -8.51 -9.19 -6.12
N GLU A 242 -7.60 -9.13 -7.08
CA GLU A 242 -7.94 -9.08 -8.49
C GLU A 242 -8.51 -10.42 -8.96
N LEU A 243 -7.85 -11.53 -8.64
CA LEU A 243 -8.32 -12.89 -8.92
C LEU A 243 -9.69 -13.19 -8.29
N LEU A 244 -9.89 -12.80 -7.02
CA LEU A 244 -11.18 -12.93 -6.36
C LEU A 244 -12.29 -12.13 -7.06
N THR A 245 -11.96 -10.92 -7.54
CA THR A 245 -12.91 -10.11 -8.30
C THR A 245 -13.28 -10.78 -9.63
N VAL A 246 -12.27 -11.27 -10.35
CA VAL A 246 -12.45 -12.01 -11.62
C VAL A 246 -13.28 -13.27 -11.38
N LYS A 247 -12.90 -14.10 -10.41
CA LYS A 247 -13.65 -15.32 -10.06
C LYS A 247 -15.11 -15.02 -9.70
N ASN A 248 -15.36 -14.04 -8.84
CA ASN A 248 -16.73 -13.64 -8.50
C ASN A 248 -17.55 -13.17 -9.71
N ASN A 249 -16.92 -12.52 -10.68
CA ASN A 249 -17.60 -12.12 -11.91
C ASN A 249 -17.96 -13.34 -12.75
N VAL A 250 -17.03 -14.29 -12.91
CA VAL A 250 -17.29 -15.57 -13.61
C VAL A 250 -18.41 -16.35 -12.93
N ASP A 251 -18.34 -16.54 -11.61
CA ASP A 251 -19.37 -17.23 -10.81
C ASP A 251 -20.76 -16.62 -11.02
N ARG A 252 -20.85 -15.28 -11.09
CA ARG A 252 -22.11 -14.58 -11.37
C ARG A 252 -22.64 -14.80 -12.78
N VAL A 253 -21.77 -14.82 -13.77
CA VAL A 253 -22.16 -15.11 -15.17
C VAL A 253 -22.69 -16.52 -15.28
N LEU A 254 -21.99 -17.51 -14.72
CA LEU A 254 -22.42 -18.91 -14.72
C LEU A 254 -23.76 -19.11 -13.97
N ALA A 255 -23.95 -18.40 -12.85
CA ALA A 255 -25.21 -18.44 -12.11
C ALA A 255 -26.38 -17.81 -12.91
N MET A 256 -26.15 -16.79 -13.72
CA MET A 256 -27.17 -16.20 -14.59
C MET A 256 -27.59 -17.15 -15.71
N GLU A 257 -26.66 -17.90 -16.30
CA GLU A 257 -26.96 -18.92 -17.31
C GLU A 257 -27.82 -20.04 -16.77
N GLN A 258 -27.63 -20.46 -15.52
CA GLN A 258 -28.42 -21.53 -14.88
C GLN A 258 -29.85 -21.08 -14.55
N THR A 259 -30.11 -19.80 -14.38
CA THR A 259 -31.45 -19.28 -14.04
C THR A 259 -32.33 -18.99 -15.27
N GLU A 260 -31.75 -18.75 -16.44
CA GLU A 260 -32.52 -18.52 -17.67
C GLU A 260 -33.32 -19.73 -18.20
N PRO A 261 -32.85 -21.01 -18.15
CA PRO A 261 -33.60 -22.15 -18.60
C PRO A 261 -34.89 -22.41 -17.80
N GLN A 262 -34.87 -22.19 -16.51
CA GLN A 262 -36.01 -22.43 -15.61
C GLN A 262 -37.18 -21.44 -15.83
N GLN A 263 -36.90 -20.22 -16.30
CA GLN A 263 -37.96 -19.26 -16.63
C GLN A 263 -38.63 -19.57 -17.99
N LYS A 264 -37.89 -20.08 -18.97
CA LYS A 264 -38.45 -20.47 -20.27
C LYS A 264 -39.34 -21.70 -20.21
N GLU A 265 -39.05 -22.67 -19.33
CA GLU A 265 -39.91 -23.82 -19.10
C GLU A 265 -41.25 -23.50 -18.39
N LYS A 266 -41.25 -22.50 -17.51
CA LYS A 266 -42.47 -22.05 -16.82
C LYS A 266 -43.41 -21.25 -17.75
N ASP A 267 -42.90 -20.51 -18.71
CA ASP A 267 -43.70 -19.77 -19.66
C ASP A 267 -44.30 -20.64 -20.78
N HIS A 268 -43.73 -21.83 -21.10
CA HIS A 268 -44.25 -22.77 -22.05
C HIS A 268 -45.30 -23.75 -21.47
N GLY A 269 -45.37 -23.84 -20.13
CA GLY A 269 -46.35 -24.67 -19.45
C GLY A 269 -47.69 -24.01 -19.14
N GLN A 270 -47.88 -22.75 -19.49
CA GLN A 270 -49.11 -21.97 -19.25
C GLN A 270 -49.85 -21.53 -20.57
N ARG A 271 -49.67 -22.24 -21.66
CA ARG A 271 -50.52 -22.05 -22.86
C ARG A 271 -51.34 -23.27 -23.15
#